data_c2cae3fde09c0c693536b03b81fd4206
#
_entry.id   c2cae3fde09c0c693536b03b81fd4206
#
_cell.length_a   1.000
_cell.length_b   1.000
_cell.length_c   1.000
_cell.angle_alpha   90.00
_cell.angle_beta   90.00
_cell.angle_gamma   90.00
#
_symmetry.space_group_name_H-M   'P 1'
#
loop_
_entity.id
_entity.type
_entity.pdbx_description
1 polymer ?
#
loop_
_entity_poly.entity_id
_entity_poly.type
_entity_poly.pdbx_seq_one_letter_code
_entity_poly.pdbx_strand_id
1 'polypeptide(L)'
;IVEARRAATIETTIQLARIVEMAYPAKWRATARNHPATRTFQALRMAVNDELGELAEFLRKIPQRLKIGGRVVVLTFHSLEDRLVKRSFRDGAEECVCPPQVLQCACGHKAVYRILTRRPVTAGAEELKHNSRAGSAKLRAAERV
;
A
#
# COMPACT_ATOMS: atom_id res chain seq x y z
N ILE A 1 -3.23 -23.97 6.07
CA ILE A 1 -4.03 -23.36 7.17
C ILE A 1 -5.42 -23.99 7.23
N VAL A 2 -6.19 -24.00 6.12
CA VAL A 2 -7.58 -24.52 6.11
C VAL A 2 -7.65 -25.97 6.56
N GLU A 3 -6.78 -26.84 6.07
CA GLU A 3 -6.69 -28.24 6.47
C GLU A 3 -6.30 -28.41 7.94
N ALA A 4 -5.27 -27.66 8.37
CA ALA A 4 -4.80 -27.71 9.74
C ALA A 4 -5.89 -27.30 10.76
N ARG A 5 -6.64 -26.22 10.49
CA ARG A 5 -7.73 -25.79 11.37
C ARG A 5 -8.93 -26.73 11.42
N ARG A 6 -9.10 -27.61 10.40
CA ARG A 6 -10.12 -28.65 10.42
C ARG A 6 -9.73 -29.79 11.34
N ALA A 7 -8.44 -30.09 11.47
CA ALA A 7 -7.92 -31.13 12.34
C ALA A 7 -7.84 -30.69 13.81
N ALA A 8 -7.40 -29.44 14.06
CA ALA A 8 -7.31 -28.87 15.39
C ALA A 8 -7.37 -27.33 15.34
N THR A 9 -7.87 -26.72 16.41
CA THR A 9 -7.88 -25.25 16.55
C THR A 9 -6.46 -24.70 16.59
N ILE A 10 -6.21 -23.61 15.84
CA ILE A 10 -4.94 -22.89 15.85
C ILE A 10 -5.04 -21.79 16.92
N GLU A 11 -4.36 -21.96 18.03
CA GLU A 11 -4.52 -21.10 19.20
C GLU A 11 -3.39 -20.05 19.33
N THR A 12 -2.22 -20.32 18.75
CA THR A 12 -1.05 -19.44 18.90
C THR A 12 -0.47 -19.01 17.56
N THR A 13 0.20 -17.83 17.57
CA THR A 13 0.94 -17.34 16.41
C THR A 13 2.07 -18.27 16.00
N ILE A 14 2.70 -18.96 16.97
CA ILE A 14 3.77 -19.92 16.69
C ILE A 14 3.22 -21.13 15.92
N GLN A 15 2.06 -21.66 16.30
CA GLN A 15 1.39 -22.75 15.59
C GLN A 15 1.09 -22.34 14.15
N LEU A 16 0.50 -21.15 13.94
CA LEU A 16 0.23 -20.63 12.62
C LEU A 16 1.50 -20.46 11.80
N ALA A 17 2.55 -19.89 12.38
CA ALA A 17 3.84 -19.72 11.71
C ALA A 17 4.41 -21.04 11.21
N ARG A 18 4.40 -22.09 12.05
CA ARG A 18 4.87 -23.44 11.69
C ARG A 18 4.04 -24.07 10.58
N ILE A 19 2.71 -23.95 10.63
CA ILE A 19 1.80 -24.46 9.57
C ILE A 19 2.15 -23.80 8.24
N VAL A 20 2.36 -22.49 8.22
CA VAL A 20 2.71 -21.78 6.99
C VAL A 20 4.12 -22.17 6.52
N GLU A 21 5.09 -22.26 7.41
CA GLU A 21 6.45 -22.66 7.10
C GLU A 21 6.52 -24.04 6.48
N MET A 22 5.79 -25.01 7.02
CA MET A 22 5.74 -26.39 6.52
C MET A 22 5.11 -26.50 5.12
N ALA A 23 4.28 -25.54 4.72
CA ALA A 23 3.70 -25.50 3.38
C ALA A 23 4.70 -25.10 2.28
N TYR A 24 5.88 -24.58 2.65
CA TYR A 24 6.93 -24.20 1.70
C TYR A 24 7.97 -25.31 1.54
N PRO A 25 8.49 -25.55 0.31
CA PRO A 25 9.59 -26.50 0.09
C PRO A 25 10.83 -26.15 0.93
N ALA A 26 11.55 -27.16 1.42
CA ALA A 26 12.73 -27.00 2.27
C ALA A 26 13.80 -26.11 1.61
N LYS A 27 14.04 -26.27 0.31
CA LYS A 27 15.01 -25.46 -0.45
C LYS A 27 14.65 -23.97 -0.41
N TRP A 28 13.37 -23.64 -0.55
CA TRP A 28 12.91 -22.25 -0.51
C TRP A 28 13.04 -21.65 0.89
N ARG A 29 12.73 -22.44 1.94
CA ARG A 29 12.88 -22.00 3.35
C ARG A 29 14.32 -21.63 3.68
N ALA A 30 15.30 -22.41 3.18
CA ALA A 30 16.72 -22.19 3.41
C ALA A 30 17.27 -20.90 2.75
N THR A 31 16.64 -20.45 1.66
CA THR A 31 17.11 -19.28 0.89
C THR A 31 16.22 -18.02 1.09
N ALA A 32 15.14 -18.15 1.85
CA ALA A 32 14.21 -17.05 2.06
C ALA A 32 14.83 -15.91 2.88
N ARG A 33 14.82 -14.69 2.35
CA ARG A 33 15.31 -13.49 3.05
C ARG A 33 14.48 -13.14 4.29
N ASN A 34 13.18 -13.43 4.26
CA ASN A 34 12.25 -13.20 5.36
C ASN A 34 11.59 -14.51 5.78
N HIS A 35 11.12 -14.56 7.02
CA HIS A 35 10.38 -15.72 7.51
C HIS A 35 9.17 -16.02 6.61
N PRO A 36 8.92 -17.29 6.21
CA PRO A 36 7.83 -17.68 5.31
C PRO A 36 6.45 -17.14 5.72
N ALA A 37 6.16 -17.12 7.01
CA ALA A 37 4.86 -16.65 7.53
C ALA A 37 4.68 -15.12 7.52
N THR A 38 5.71 -14.31 7.22
CA THR A 38 5.63 -12.84 7.25
C THR A 38 4.46 -12.31 6.41
N ARG A 39 4.31 -12.80 5.17
CA ARG A 39 3.23 -12.38 4.27
C ARG A 39 1.85 -12.80 4.77
N THR A 40 1.75 -13.97 5.40
CA THR A 40 0.50 -14.45 5.98
C THR A 40 0.06 -13.59 7.14
N PHE A 41 0.97 -13.27 8.07
CA PHE A 41 0.67 -12.37 9.18
C PHE A 41 0.34 -10.94 8.72
N GLN A 42 1.04 -10.44 7.71
CA GLN A 42 0.70 -9.16 7.09
C GLN A 42 -0.71 -9.17 6.51
N ALA A 43 -1.07 -10.22 5.76
CA ALA A 43 -2.41 -10.34 5.18
C ALA A 43 -3.51 -10.44 6.26
N LEU A 44 -3.28 -11.19 7.33
CA LEU A 44 -4.20 -11.29 8.45
C LEU A 44 -4.38 -9.94 9.17
N ARG A 45 -3.28 -9.21 9.43
CA ARG A 45 -3.34 -7.89 10.05
C ARG A 45 -4.14 -6.91 9.20
N MET A 46 -3.86 -6.90 7.90
CA MET A 46 -4.58 -6.03 6.96
C MET A 46 -6.06 -6.37 6.89
N ALA A 47 -6.42 -7.66 6.93
CA ALA A 47 -7.83 -8.09 6.89
C ALA A 47 -8.57 -7.78 8.19
N VAL A 48 -7.94 -7.99 9.35
CA VAL A 48 -8.55 -7.72 10.67
C VAL A 48 -8.74 -6.23 10.91
N ASN A 49 -7.77 -5.41 10.49
CA ASN A 49 -7.78 -3.96 10.72
C ASN A 49 -8.41 -3.17 9.55
N ASP A 50 -8.80 -3.82 8.47
CA ASP A 50 -9.25 -3.18 7.22
C ASP A 50 -8.33 -2.06 6.74
N GLU A 51 -7.00 -2.25 6.85
CA GLU A 51 -5.98 -1.22 6.60
C GLU A 51 -6.12 -0.56 5.22
N LEU A 52 -6.44 -1.35 4.19
CA LEU A 52 -6.61 -0.82 2.83
C LEU A 52 -7.94 -0.11 2.65
N GLY A 53 -9.01 -0.55 3.31
CA GLY A 53 -10.32 0.11 3.30
C GLY A 53 -10.24 1.49 3.96
N GLU A 54 -9.63 1.57 5.13
CA GLU A 54 -9.41 2.84 5.85
C GLU A 54 -8.56 3.82 5.02
N LEU A 55 -7.48 3.33 4.40
CA LEU A 55 -6.65 4.15 3.52
C LEU A 55 -7.42 4.63 2.28
N ALA A 56 -8.22 3.76 1.66
CA ALA A 56 -9.05 4.13 0.51
C ALA A 56 -10.07 5.22 0.87
N GLU A 57 -10.71 5.07 2.02
CA GLU A 57 -11.68 6.04 2.52
C GLU A 57 -11.03 7.39 2.86
N PHE A 58 -9.85 7.37 3.48
CA PHE A 58 -9.05 8.57 3.69
C PHE A 58 -8.74 9.28 2.37
N LEU A 59 -8.21 8.55 1.39
CA LEU A 59 -7.85 9.10 0.08
C LEU A 59 -9.05 9.65 -0.68
N ARG A 60 -10.23 9.07 -0.51
CA ARG A 60 -11.49 9.55 -1.09
C ARG A 60 -11.96 10.87 -0.47
N LYS A 61 -11.79 11.01 0.86
CA LYS A 61 -12.29 12.16 1.62
C LYS A 61 -11.33 13.36 1.63
N ILE A 62 -10.03 13.12 1.61
CA ILE A 62 -9.02 14.17 1.83
C ILE A 62 -9.08 15.33 0.83
N PRO A 63 -9.42 15.16 -0.48
CA PRO A 63 -9.55 16.29 -1.40
C PRO A 63 -10.54 17.34 -0.92
N GLN A 64 -11.63 16.92 -0.30
CA GLN A 64 -12.68 17.82 0.18
C GLN A 64 -12.31 18.54 1.49
N ARG A 65 -11.28 18.07 2.19
CA ARG A 65 -10.82 18.62 3.47
C ARG A 65 -9.60 19.53 3.31
N LEU A 66 -8.90 19.44 2.19
CA LEU A 66 -7.78 20.33 1.89
C LEU A 66 -8.27 21.64 1.27
N LYS A 67 -7.66 22.76 1.64
CA LYS A 67 -7.79 24.01 0.91
C LYS A 67 -7.00 23.94 -0.41
N ILE A 68 -7.34 24.76 -1.39
CA ILE A 68 -6.53 24.94 -2.61
C ILE A 68 -5.11 25.35 -2.18
N GLY A 69 -4.09 24.75 -2.78
CA GLY A 69 -2.69 24.87 -2.37
C GLY A 69 -2.30 24.02 -1.17
N GLY A 70 -3.27 23.38 -0.50
CA GLY A 70 -3.00 22.43 0.60
C GLY A 70 -2.31 21.15 0.10
N ARG A 71 -1.40 20.63 0.91
CA ARG A 71 -0.60 19.44 0.54
C ARG A 71 -0.99 18.25 1.38
N VAL A 72 -1.09 17.10 0.74
CA VAL A 72 -1.22 15.79 1.38
C VAL A 72 0.07 15.00 1.17
N VAL A 73 0.60 14.47 2.26
CA VAL A 73 1.80 13.63 2.26
C VAL A 73 1.42 12.31 2.91
N VAL A 74 1.66 11.21 2.22
CA VAL A 74 1.35 9.86 2.70
C VAL A 74 2.62 9.03 2.73
N LEU A 75 2.92 8.45 3.89
CA LEU A 75 4.00 7.51 4.10
C LEU A 75 3.41 6.10 4.16
N THR A 76 3.89 5.22 3.31
CA THR A 76 3.44 3.83 3.21
C THR A 76 4.60 2.88 3.48
N PHE A 77 4.31 1.68 4.01
CA PHE A 77 5.32 0.69 4.38
C PHE A 77 5.25 -0.61 3.59
N HIS A 78 4.24 -0.77 2.72
CA HIS A 78 4.17 -1.91 1.81
C HIS A 78 3.60 -1.52 0.45
N SER A 79 3.79 -2.43 -0.52
CA SER A 79 3.50 -2.17 -1.94
C SER A 79 2.00 -1.98 -2.25
N LEU A 80 1.10 -2.55 -1.46
CA LEU A 80 -0.35 -2.41 -1.69
C LEU A 80 -0.83 -1.02 -1.30
N GLU A 81 -0.39 -0.49 -0.14
CA GLU A 81 -0.65 0.90 0.26
C GLU A 81 -0.09 1.88 -0.78
N ASP A 82 1.21 1.74 -1.13
CA ASP A 82 1.86 2.60 -2.11
C ASP A 82 1.13 2.62 -3.46
N ARG A 83 0.64 1.45 -3.90
CA ARG A 83 -0.14 1.32 -5.13
C ARG A 83 -1.46 2.08 -5.06
N LEU A 84 -2.15 1.99 -3.91
CA LEU A 84 -3.41 2.68 -3.68
C LEU A 84 -3.22 4.20 -3.69
N VAL A 85 -2.24 4.71 -2.95
CA VAL A 85 -1.89 6.15 -2.92
C VAL A 85 -1.48 6.64 -4.31
N LYS A 86 -0.58 5.90 -4.99
CA LYS A 86 -0.13 6.23 -6.35
C LYS A 86 -1.31 6.37 -7.32
N ARG A 87 -2.25 5.42 -7.30
CA ARG A 87 -3.43 5.44 -8.17
C ARG A 87 -4.30 6.62 -7.83
N SER A 88 -4.67 6.81 -6.57
CA SER A 88 -5.51 7.91 -6.12
C SER A 88 -4.96 9.29 -6.53
N PHE A 89 -3.65 9.52 -6.34
CA PHE A 89 -3.03 10.78 -6.72
C PHE A 89 -2.95 10.96 -8.25
N ARG A 90 -2.70 9.88 -8.99
CA ARG A 90 -2.67 9.93 -10.46
C ARG A 90 -4.05 10.22 -11.02
N ASP A 91 -5.05 9.46 -10.58
CA ASP A 91 -6.42 9.59 -11.06
C ASP A 91 -7.00 10.98 -10.70
N GLY A 92 -6.65 11.51 -9.52
CA GLY A 92 -7.00 12.88 -9.12
C GLY A 92 -6.20 13.99 -9.83
N ALA A 93 -5.12 13.66 -10.52
CA ALA A 93 -4.33 14.61 -11.31
C ALA A 93 -4.69 14.59 -12.82
N GLU A 94 -5.60 13.71 -13.24
CA GLU A 94 -6.07 13.67 -14.62
C GLU A 94 -7.00 14.88 -14.90
N GLU A 95 -6.73 15.59 -15.98
CA GLU A 95 -7.56 16.73 -16.43
C GLU A 95 -8.75 16.28 -17.26
N CYS A 96 -8.70 15.05 -17.80
CA CYS A 96 -9.71 14.50 -18.65
C CYS A 96 -9.85 12.98 -18.41
N VAL A 97 -11.09 12.51 -18.32
CA VAL A 97 -11.44 11.09 -18.16
C VAL A 97 -12.17 10.53 -19.38
N CYS A 98 -12.18 11.25 -20.50
CA CYS A 98 -12.76 10.77 -21.76
C CYS A 98 -12.00 9.54 -22.27
N PRO A 99 -12.70 8.59 -22.94
CA PRO A 99 -12.03 7.52 -23.67
C PRO A 99 -11.07 8.07 -24.73
N PRO A 100 -9.95 7.38 -25.05
CA PRO A 100 -8.95 7.86 -26.02
C PRO A 100 -9.49 8.14 -27.42
N GLN A 101 -10.63 7.57 -27.78
CA GLN A 101 -11.28 7.73 -29.10
C GLN A 101 -12.03 9.06 -29.25
N VAL A 102 -12.25 9.78 -28.15
CA VAL A 102 -12.98 11.06 -28.19
C VAL A 102 -12.02 12.17 -28.59
N LEU A 103 -12.25 12.74 -29.78
CA LEU A 103 -11.39 13.79 -30.33
C LEU A 103 -11.50 15.13 -29.59
N GLN A 104 -12.67 15.41 -29.01
CA GLN A 104 -12.90 16.67 -28.29
C GLN A 104 -13.45 16.37 -26.90
N CYS A 105 -12.76 16.84 -25.86
CA CYS A 105 -13.15 16.60 -24.48
C CYS A 105 -14.52 17.25 -24.18
N ALA A 106 -15.45 16.44 -23.64
CA ALA A 106 -16.78 16.86 -23.21
C ALA A 106 -17.09 16.46 -21.75
N CYS A 107 -16.11 15.87 -21.01
CA CYS A 107 -16.39 15.33 -19.66
C CYS A 107 -16.47 16.41 -18.58
N GLY A 108 -15.97 17.62 -18.79
CA GLY A 108 -15.93 18.68 -17.78
C GLY A 108 -15.10 18.35 -16.53
N HIS A 109 -14.34 17.24 -16.59
CA HIS A 109 -13.48 16.82 -15.48
C HIS A 109 -12.36 17.85 -15.25
N LYS A 110 -12.03 18.08 -14.00
CA LYS A 110 -10.91 18.96 -13.60
C LYS A 110 -10.00 18.18 -12.65
N ALA A 111 -8.70 18.36 -12.84
CA ALA A 111 -7.75 17.83 -11.89
C ALA A 111 -8.03 18.38 -10.48
N VAL A 112 -7.90 17.52 -9.50
CA VAL A 112 -8.03 17.83 -8.06
C VAL A 112 -6.66 17.97 -7.44
N TYR A 113 -5.66 17.30 -8.01
CA TYR A 113 -4.30 17.25 -7.50
C TYR A 113 -3.27 17.65 -8.54
N ARG A 114 -2.22 18.29 -8.07
CA ARG A 114 -0.91 18.38 -8.72
C ARG A 114 0.05 17.43 -8.00
N ILE A 115 0.62 16.45 -8.72
CA ILE A 115 1.56 15.49 -8.16
C ILE A 115 2.88 16.19 -7.85
N LEU A 116 3.31 16.17 -6.58
CA LEU A 116 4.60 16.72 -6.16
C LEU A 116 5.72 15.68 -6.26
N THR A 117 5.41 14.39 -6.07
CA THR A 117 6.37 13.29 -6.15
C THR A 117 5.98 12.30 -7.24
N ARG A 118 6.53 12.42 -8.44
CA ARG A 118 6.30 11.43 -9.54
C ARG A 118 6.81 10.04 -9.17
N ARG A 119 7.97 9.96 -8.52
CA ARG A 119 8.52 8.75 -7.91
C ARG A 119 8.38 8.86 -6.39
N PRO A 120 8.17 7.76 -5.66
CA PRO A 120 8.16 7.83 -4.21
C PRO A 120 9.53 8.27 -3.69
N VAL A 121 9.54 9.09 -2.65
CA VAL A 121 10.76 9.35 -1.88
C VAL A 121 10.96 8.16 -0.94
N THR A 122 12.17 7.63 -0.89
CA THR A 122 12.57 6.50 -0.04
C THR A 122 13.70 6.91 0.89
N ALA A 123 13.89 6.16 1.96
CA ALA A 123 14.97 6.38 2.91
C ALA A 123 16.33 6.36 2.24
N GLY A 124 17.18 7.29 2.61
CA GLY A 124 18.58 7.34 2.18
C GLY A 124 19.45 6.30 2.87
N ALA A 125 20.66 6.09 2.35
CA ALA A 125 21.59 5.09 2.89
C ALA A 125 21.95 5.35 4.36
N GLU A 126 22.07 6.62 4.75
CA GLU A 126 22.39 6.99 6.14
C GLU A 126 21.24 6.67 7.11
N GLU A 127 20.01 6.96 6.71
CA GLU A 127 18.84 6.60 7.51
C GLU A 127 18.74 5.07 7.68
N LEU A 128 18.99 4.32 6.63
CA LEU A 128 18.91 2.84 6.66
C LEU A 128 19.93 2.20 7.59
N LYS A 129 21.07 2.83 7.83
CA LYS A 129 22.07 2.36 8.81
C LYS A 129 21.52 2.40 10.25
N HIS A 130 20.75 3.44 10.57
CA HIS A 130 20.23 3.67 11.92
C HIS A 130 18.79 3.19 12.11
N ASN A 131 18.03 3.06 11.00
CA ASN A 131 16.63 2.65 11.02
C ASN A 131 16.33 1.66 9.88
N SER A 132 16.57 0.39 10.13
CA SER A 132 16.30 -0.67 9.15
C SER A 132 14.82 -0.78 8.74
N ARG A 133 13.88 -0.30 9.59
CA ARG A 133 12.44 -0.30 9.29
C ARG A 133 12.06 0.68 8.19
N ALA A 134 12.87 1.72 7.95
CA ALA A 134 12.67 2.65 6.86
C ALA A 134 12.89 2.04 5.46
N GLY A 135 13.46 0.86 5.37
CA GLY A 135 13.78 0.20 4.08
C GLY A 135 12.59 -0.10 3.19
N SER A 136 11.38 -0.21 3.76
CA SER A 136 10.13 -0.39 2.99
C SER A 136 9.31 0.88 2.86
N ALA A 137 9.72 1.97 3.52
CA ALA A 137 8.99 3.23 3.55
C ALA A 137 9.01 3.91 2.18
N LYS A 138 7.85 4.44 1.77
CA LYS A 138 7.66 5.21 0.54
C LYS A 138 6.80 6.41 0.84
N LEU A 139 7.32 7.61 0.58
CA LEU A 139 6.60 8.85 0.75
C LEU A 139 6.10 9.35 -0.61
N ARG A 140 4.81 9.69 -0.66
CA ARG A 140 4.18 10.38 -1.79
C ARG A 140 3.49 11.64 -1.36
N ALA A 141 3.56 12.66 -2.21
CA ALA A 141 2.96 13.96 -1.95
C ALA A 141 2.21 14.48 -3.18
N ALA A 142 1.07 15.11 -2.91
CA ALA A 142 0.27 15.84 -3.88
C ALA A 142 -0.24 17.13 -3.27
N GLU A 143 -0.49 18.13 -4.10
CA GLU A 143 -1.05 19.42 -3.73
C GLU A 143 -2.42 19.58 -4.35
N ARG A 144 -3.40 20.08 -3.59
CA ARG A 144 -4.71 20.38 -4.11
C ARG A 144 -4.67 21.60 -5.03
N VAL A 145 -5.22 21.50 -6.23
CA VAL A 145 -5.40 22.59 -7.21
C VAL A 145 -6.85 23.02 -7.27
#